data_6b343a055d29f31d8daa6b21fad652dc
#
_entry.id   6b343a055d29f31d8daa6b21fad652dc
#
_cell.length_a   1.000
_cell.length_b   1.000
_cell.length_c   1.000
_cell.angle_alpha   90.00
_cell.angle_beta   90.00
_cell.angle_gamma   90.00
#
_symmetry.space_group_name_H-M   'P 1'
#
loop_
_entity.id
_entity.type
_entity.pdbx_description
1 polymer ?
#
loop_
_entity_poly.entity_id
_entity_poly.type
_entity_poly.pdbx_seq_one_letter_code
_entity_poly.pdbx_strand_id
1 'polypeptide(L)'
;MSLQVAGHPGTVSAPGSGAWVVKQCGAIEAAFYDATWHASLDVPADVLRDVRRILPACGGVADTDGRWLHGWPAHADVPPPVRGSWSVALENLVYPFALADVCDIKIGTALYDAADTSVSAEKRARMERKVAETTSGTHGVRITGYRVWDAHARAYKAVGKGPGRAARTDAELRALLVDALNVRSPRRAAAICERLLPRVEMVRAVLARTPVVMRGASLLIVTEAGVDEPRFDVRVIDFAHTRWASAPE
;
A
#
# COMPACT_ATOMS: atom_id res chain seq x y z
N MET A 1 2.84 7.26 18.15
CA MET A 1 3.26 7.85 16.86
C MET A 1 2.42 7.23 15.74
N SER A 2 1.89 8.03 14.81
CA SER A 2 1.12 7.48 13.68
C SER A 2 2.03 6.64 12.78
N LEU A 3 1.65 5.38 12.53
CA LEU A 3 2.33 4.47 11.59
C LEU A 3 2.05 4.83 10.12
N GLN A 4 1.13 5.74 9.89
CA GLN A 4 0.62 6.12 8.58
C GLN A 4 1.53 7.17 7.93
N VAL A 5 2.12 6.82 6.79
CA VAL A 5 3.03 7.68 6.01
C VAL A 5 2.27 8.47 4.94
N ALA A 6 1.19 7.90 4.40
CA ALA A 6 0.32 8.51 3.40
C ALA A 6 -1.15 8.11 3.63
N GLY A 7 -2.07 8.60 2.81
CA GLY A 7 -3.51 8.37 2.96
C GLY A 7 -4.21 9.48 3.77
N HIS A 8 -5.36 9.15 4.37
CA HIS A 8 -6.11 10.07 5.23
C HIS A 8 -5.70 9.86 6.69
N PRO A 9 -5.28 10.91 7.42
CA PRO A 9 -4.91 10.80 8.83
C PRO A 9 -6.03 10.16 9.66
N GLY A 10 -5.65 9.25 10.57
CA GLY A 10 -6.60 8.64 11.51
C GLY A 10 -7.42 7.46 10.96
N THR A 11 -7.23 7.05 9.70
CA THR A 11 -7.96 5.89 9.14
C THR A 11 -7.38 4.54 9.52
N VAL A 12 -6.18 4.50 10.09
CA VAL A 12 -5.52 3.28 10.57
C VAL A 12 -5.35 3.36 12.08
N SER A 13 -5.95 2.40 12.77
CA SER A 13 -5.82 2.22 14.21
C SER A 13 -4.87 1.05 14.48
N ALA A 14 -3.79 1.32 15.19
CA ALA A 14 -2.89 0.31 15.73
C ALA A 14 -2.75 0.55 17.22
N PRO A 15 -3.20 -0.35 18.10
CA PRO A 15 -2.87 -0.27 19.49
C PRO A 15 -1.40 -0.70 19.67
N GLY A 16 -0.54 0.28 19.96
CA GLY A 16 0.86 0.01 20.27
C GLY A 16 1.66 -0.70 19.16
N SER A 17 2.41 -1.72 19.55
CA SER A 17 3.26 -2.55 18.70
C SER A 17 2.58 -3.84 18.22
N GLY A 18 1.27 -3.82 17.99
CA GLY A 18 0.52 -5.01 17.59
C GLY A 18 0.85 -5.50 16.18
N ALA A 19 0.78 -6.82 15.97
CA ALA A 19 0.97 -7.46 14.66
C ALA A 19 -0.14 -7.14 13.66
N TRP A 20 -1.26 -6.61 14.14
CA TRP A 20 -2.43 -6.26 13.34
C TRP A 20 -2.79 -4.78 13.46
N VAL A 21 -3.35 -4.24 12.38
CA VAL A 21 -3.94 -2.91 12.32
C VAL A 21 -5.36 -3.01 11.79
N VAL A 22 -6.24 -2.11 12.23
CA VAL A 22 -7.56 -1.96 11.62
C VAL A 22 -7.58 -0.69 10.79
N LYS A 23 -7.91 -0.85 9.51
CA LYS A 23 -8.06 0.25 8.55
C LYS A 23 -9.54 0.49 8.29
N GLN A 24 -9.98 1.73 8.49
CA GLN A 24 -11.28 2.19 7.99
C GLN A 24 -11.20 2.35 6.47
N CYS A 25 -12.20 1.85 5.75
CA CYS A 25 -12.21 1.87 4.29
C CYS A 25 -13.61 2.06 3.71
N GLY A 26 -13.70 2.17 2.40
CA GLY A 26 -14.97 2.13 1.67
C GLY A 26 -15.42 0.71 1.36
N ALA A 27 -16.68 0.56 0.96
CA ALA A 27 -17.26 -0.74 0.61
C ALA A 27 -16.48 -1.49 -0.49
N ILE A 28 -15.93 -0.78 -1.49
CA ILE A 28 -15.15 -1.38 -2.57
C ILE A 28 -13.89 -2.06 -2.03
N GLU A 29 -13.15 -1.39 -1.17
CA GLU A 29 -11.94 -1.95 -0.56
C GLU A 29 -12.26 -3.12 0.37
N ALA A 30 -13.32 -2.99 1.17
CA ALA A 30 -13.79 -4.07 2.02
C ALA A 30 -14.16 -5.31 1.20
N ALA A 31 -14.98 -5.14 0.13
CA ALA A 31 -15.36 -6.22 -0.76
C ALA A 31 -14.17 -6.88 -1.49
N PHE A 32 -13.15 -6.09 -1.88
CA PHE A 32 -11.94 -6.63 -2.47
C PHE A 32 -11.17 -7.55 -1.52
N TYR A 33 -11.00 -7.14 -0.26
CA TYR A 33 -10.34 -7.97 0.76
C TYR A 33 -11.18 -9.19 1.10
N ASP A 34 -12.49 -9.02 1.27
CA ASP A 34 -13.41 -10.13 1.55
C ASP A 34 -13.36 -11.20 0.46
N ALA A 35 -13.51 -10.78 -0.80
CA ALA A 35 -13.42 -11.68 -1.95
C ALA A 35 -12.06 -12.39 -2.01
N THR A 36 -10.97 -11.68 -1.76
CA THR A 36 -9.62 -12.22 -1.87
C THR A 36 -9.29 -13.25 -0.78
N TRP A 37 -9.83 -13.10 0.44
CA TRP A 37 -9.42 -13.91 1.58
C TRP A 37 -10.49 -14.88 2.07
N HIS A 38 -11.77 -14.60 1.89
CA HIS A 38 -12.88 -15.32 2.51
C HIS A 38 -13.90 -15.87 1.53
N ALA A 39 -14.14 -15.22 0.39
CA ALA A 39 -15.10 -15.70 -0.60
C ALA A 39 -14.49 -16.73 -1.56
N SER A 40 -15.37 -17.50 -2.23
CA SER A 40 -14.98 -18.32 -3.38
C SER A 40 -14.94 -17.45 -4.62
N LEU A 41 -13.74 -17.27 -5.18
CA LEU A 41 -13.52 -16.57 -6.45
C LEU A 41 -13.35 -17.62 -7.56
N ASP A 42 -13.93 -17.35 -8.72
CA ASP A 42 -13.65 -18.10 -9.93
C ASP A 42 -12.30 -17.67 -10.53
N VAL A 43 -11.23 -17.99 -9.79
CA VAL A 43 -9.85 -17.65 -10.11
C VAL A 43 -8.98 -18.87 -9.79
N PRO A 44 -8.00 -19.25 -10.63
CA PRO A 44 -7.08 -20.33 -10.33
C PRO A 44 -6.41 -20.18 -8.95
N ALA A 45 -6.35 -21.28 -8.21
CA ALA A 45 -5.85 -21.27 -6.82
C ALA A 45 -4.40 -20.77 -6.70
N ASP A 46 -3.57 -21.01 -7.72
CA ASP A 46 -2.19 -20.52 -7.78
C ASP A 46 -2.14 -18.99 -7.98
N VAL A 47 -3.01 -18.43 -8.82
CA VAL A 47 -3.15 -16.97 -8.99
C VAL A 47 -3.57 -16.32 -7.69
N LEU A 48 -4.60 -16.86 -7.03
CA LEU A 48 -5.09 -16.34 -5.75
C LEU A 48 -4.02 -16.42 -4.65
N ARG A 49 -3.30 -17.54 -4.57
CA ARG A 49 -2.17 -17.70 -3.64
C ARG A 49 -1.09 -16.65 -3.87
N ASP A 50 -0.74 -16.38 -5.14
CA ASP A 50 0.32 -15.42 -5.45
C ASP A 50 -0.12 -13.98 -5.22
N VAL A 51 -1.39 -13.66 -5.48
CA VAL A 51 -1.98 -12.36 -5.10
C VAL A 51 -1.89 -12.15 -3.59
N ARG A 52 -2.30 -13.14 -2.79
CA ARG A 52 -2.21 -13.07 -1.32
C ARG A 52 -0.79 -12.84 -0.81
N ARG A 53 0.25 -13.27 -1.55
CA ARG A 53 1.67 -13.05 -1.19
C ARG A 53 2.13 -11.62 -1.35
N ILE A 54 1.51 -10.86 -2.25
CA ILE A 54 1.87 -9.46 -2.52
C ILE A 54 0.98 -8.45 -1.79
N LEU A 55 -0.04 -8.90 -1.06
CA LEU A 55 -0.93 -8.09 -0.24
C LEU A 55 -0.60 -8.25 1.25
N PRO A 56 -0.94 -7.26 2.11
CA PRO A 56 -1.02 -7.51 3.55
C PRO A 56 -2.01 -8.64 3.83
N ALA A 57 -1.68 -9.55 4.74
CA ALA A 57 -2.65 -10.54 5.17
C ALA A 57 -3.89 -9.86 5.74
N CYS A 58 -5.07 -10.39 5.43
CA CYS A 58 -6.34 -9.90 5.96
C CYS A 58 -6.87 -10.90 6.99
N GLY A 59 -7.01 -10.46 8.24
CA GLY A 59 -7.56 -11.23 9.33
C GLY A 59 -9.09 -11.16 9.42
N GLY A 60 -9.72 -10.20 8.76
CA GLY A 60 -11.16 -10.06 8.74
C GLY A 60 -11.66 -8.75 8.13
N VAL A 61 -12.93 -8.75 7.75
CA VAL A 61 -13.67 -7.58 7.24
C VAL A 61 -14.86 -7.34 8.13
N ALA A 62 -15.09 -6.10 8.53
CA ALA A 62 -16.23 -5.71 9.34
C ALA A 62 -17.14 -4.70 8.60
N ASP A 63 -18.43 -4.83 8.81
CA ASP A 63 -19.47 -3.93 8.29
C ASP A 63 -19.50 -2.58 9.02
N THR A 64 -20.40 -1.73 8.58
CA THR A 64 -20.61 -0.38 9.18
C THR A 64 -21.18 -0.41 10.59
N ASP A 65 -21.77 -1.52 11.02
CA ASP A 65 -22.23 -1.71 12.40
C ASP A 65 -21.08 -2.15 13.33
N GLY A 66 -19.92 -2.42 12.78
CA GLY A 66 -18.75 -2.93 13.51
C GLY A 66 -18.85 -4.42 13.79
N ARG A 67 -19.51 -5.19 12.92
CA ARG A 67 -19.59 -6.65 13.01
C ARG A 67 -18.63 -7.29 12.01
N TRP A 68 -17.83 -8.25 12.46
CA TRP A 68 -16.99 -9.05 11.58
C TRP A 68 -17.86 -10.00 10.74
N LEU A 69 -17.69 -9.99 9.41
CA LEU A 69 -18.56 -10.74 8.47
C LEU A 69 -18.41 -12.26 8.62
N HIS A 70 -17.21 -12.74 8.94
CA HIS A 70 -16.89 -14.16 9.05
C HIS A 70 -16.56 -14.58 10.51
N GLY A 71 -17.16 -13.92 11.47
CA GLY A 71 -16.86 -14.09 12.89
C GLY A 71 -15.63 -13.29 13.34
N TRP A 72 -15.32 -13.34 14.63
CA TRP A 72 -14.18 -12.62 15.19
C TRP A 72 -12.88 -13.20 14.60
N PRO A 73 -11.92 -12.35 14.16
CA PRO A 73 -10.62 -12.82 13.70
C PRO A 73 -9.98 -13.72 14.75
N ALA A 74 -9.37 -14.83 14.30
CA ALA A 74 -8.72 -15.81 15.19
C ALA A 74 -7.50 -15.24 15.95
N HIS A 75 -7.12 -14.01 15.68
CA HIS A 75 -5.98 -13.30 16.26
C HIS A 75 -6.45 -12.41 17.42
N ALA A 76 -6.08 -12.75 18.64
CA ALA A 76 -6.52 -12.07 19.87
C ALA A 76 -6.08 -10.60 19.98
N ASP A 77 -5.09 -10.19 19.20
CA ASP A 77 -4.52 -8.83 19.18
C ASP A 77 -5.08 -7.94 18.06
N VAL A 78 -6.10 -8.38 17.34
CA VAL A 78 -6.78 -7.55 16.34
C VAL A 78 -7.57 -6.45 17.05
N PRO A 79 -7.34 -5.16 16.71
CA PRO A 79 -8.14 -4.06 17.26
C PRO A 79 -9.62 -4.18 16.91
N PRO A 80 -10.53 -3.61 17.72
CA PRO A 80 -11.94 -3.58 17.39
C PRO A 80 -12.19 -2.76 16.12
N PRO A 81 -13.21 -3.12 15.31
CA PRO A 81 -13.60 -2.35 14.14
C PRO A 81 -14.24 -1.03 14.53
N VAL A 82 -14.25 -0.08 13.62
CA VAL A 82 -14.80 1.26 13.84
C VAL A 82 -16.23 1.32 13.30
N ARG A 83 -17.21 1.65 14.15
CA ARG A 83 -18.60 1.84 13.73
C ARG A 83 -18.75 3.06 12.81
N GLY A 84 -19.68 2.98 11.87
CA GLY A 84 -19.96 4.04 10.89
C GLY A 84 -19.13 3.95 9.61
N SER A 85 -18.19 3.00 9.53
CA SER A 85 -17.45 2.72 8.29
C SER A 85 -17.09 1.24 8.19
N TRP A 86 -16.90 0.77 6.97
CA TRP A 86 -16.27 -0.52 6.73
C TRP A 86 -14.88 -0.53 7.34
N SER A 87 -14.45 -1.68 7.82
CA SER A 87 -13.12 -1.86 8.41
C SER A 87 -12.49 -3.17 7.94
N VAL A 88 -11.18 -3.16 7.76
CA VAL A 88 -10.39 -4.37 7.45
C VAL A 88 -9.27 -4.53 8.46
N ALA A 89 -9.13 -5.74 9.01
CA ALA A 89 -8.01 -6.10 9.86
C ALA A 89 -6.86 -6.56 8.98
N LEU A 90 -5.74 -5.86 9.00
CA LEU A 90 -4.59 -6.11 8.14
C LEU A 90 -3.33 -6.39 8.94
N GLU A 91 -2.44 -7.19 8.36
CA GLU A 91 -1.08 -7.38 8.83
C GLU A 91 -0.38 -6.03 9.00
N ASN A 92 0.22 -5.80 10.16
CA ASN A 92 1.04 -4.61 10.41
C ASN A 92 2.43 -4.81 9.82
N LEU A 93 2.65 -4.33 8.61
CA LEU A 93 3.87 -4.55 7.84
C LEU A 93 5.14 -3.97 8.48
N VAL A 94 5.02 -3.06 9.44
CA VAL A 94 6.16 -2.49 10.16
C VAL A 94 6.48 -3.25 11.45
N TYR A 95 5.58 -4.11 11.93
CA TYR A 95 5.73 -4.84 13.19
C TYR A 95 7.02 -5.68 13.29
N PRO A 96 7.48 -6.37 12.21
CA PRO A 96 8.69 -7.19 12.27
C PRO A 96 10.00 -6.39 12.33
N PHE A 97 9.96 -5.06 12.18
CA PHE A 97 11.14 -4.20 12.08
C PHE A 97 11.39 -3.49 13.41
N ALA A 98 12.65 -3.46 13.85
CA ALA A 98 13.03 -2.69 15.04
C ALA A 98 12.96 -1.18 14.76
N LEU A 99 13.45 -0.75 13.60
CA LEU A 99 13.38 0.62 13.11
C LEU A 99 12.94 0.59 11.63
N ALA A 100 11.65 0.79 11.37
CA ALA A 100 11.10 0.71 10.02
C ALA A 100 11.23 2.03 9.24
N ASP A 101 12.03 2.04 8.19
CA ASP A 101 11.89 3.02 7.11
C ASP A 101 10.74 2.58 6.21
N VAL A 102 9.86 3.51 5.84
CA VAL A 102 8.64 3.23 5.07
C VAL A 102 8.52 4.18 3.90
N CYS A 103 8.29 3.65 2.70
CA CYS A 103 8.04 4.42 1.49
C CYS A 103 6.73 3.96 0.83
N ASP A 104 5.83 4.90 0.57
CA ASP A 104 4.57 4.70 -0.15
C ASP A 104 4.71 5.26 -1.56
N ILE A 105 4.60 4.39 -2.57
CA ILE A 105 4.73 4.72 -3.98
C ILE A 105 3.41 4.41 -4.68
N LYS A 106 2.69 5.43 -5.10
CA LYS A 106 1.49 5.29 -5.93
C LYS A 106 1.87 4.67 -7.27
N ILE A 107 1.17 3.62 -7.68
CA ILE A 107 1.42 2.89 -8.93
C ILE A 107 0.26 3.08 -9.92
N GLY A 108 0.61 3.03 -11.20
CA GLY A 108 -0.32 3.17 -12.32
C GLY A 108 -0.54 4.60 -12.80
N THR A 109 -1.10 4.70 -13.99
CA THR A 109 -1.41 5.95 -14.71
C THR A 109 -2.88 6.36 -14.58
N ALA A 110 -3.71 5.57 -13.89
CA ALA A 110 -5.12 5.87 -13.64
C ALA A 110 -5.40 5.80 -12.14
N LEU A 111 -6.08 6.82 -11.61
CA LEU A 111 -6.37 6.97 -10.18
C LEU A 111 -7.82 6.65 -9.80
N TYR A 112 -8.67 6.35 -10.78
CA TYR A 112 -10.08 5.97 -10.59
C TYR A 112 -10.49 4.94 -11.65
N ASP A 113 -11.55 4.19 -11.39
CA ASP A 113 -12.17 3.32 -12.39
C ASP A 113 -13.14 4.17 -13.23
N ALA A 114 -12.97 4.16 -14.56
CA ALA A 114 -13.84 4.89 -15.47
C ALA A 114 -15.30 4.38 -15.42
N ALA A 115 -15.50 3.12 -15.06
CA ALA A 115 -16.81 2.52 -14.86
C ALA A 115 -17.48 2.95 -13.54
N ASP A 116 -16.74 3.55 -12.60
CA ASP A 116 -17.30 4.04 -11.34
C ASP A 116 -18.06 5.36 -11.55
N THR A 117 -19.37 5.28 -11.67
CA THR A 117 -20.25 6.45 -11.86
C THR A 117 -20.38 7.33 -10.62
N SER A 118 -19.94 6.87 -9.45
CA SER A 118 -19.97 7.65 -8.19
C SER A 118 -18.91 8.76 -8.14
N VAL A 119 -17.90 8.70 -9.00
CA VAL A 119 -16.84 9.70 -9.08
C VAL A 119 -17.32 10.89 -9.92
N SER A 120 -17.44 12.09 -9.32
CA SER A 120 -17.88 13.29 -10.05
C SER A 120 -16.92 13.70 -11.16
N ALA A 121 -17.44 14.44 -12.17
CA ALA A 121 -16.63 14.94 -13.30
C ALA A 121 -15.45 15.81 -12.82
N GLU A 122 -15.67 16.67 -11.82
CA GLU A 122 -14.64 17.53 -11.25
C GLU A 122 -13.54 16.70 -10.55
N LYS A 123 -13.94 15.64 -9.84
CA LYS A 123 -13.00 14.73 -9.19
C LYS A 123 -12.18 13.96 -10.22
N ARG A 124 -12.79 13.49 -11.31
CA ARG A 124 -12.12 12.84 -12.45
C ARG A 124 -11.08 13.79 -13.07
N ALA A 125 -11.49 14.99 -13.49
CA ALA A 125 -10.60 15.99 -14.08
C ALA A 125 -9.41 16.34 -13.16
N ARG A 126 -9.64 16.44 -11.84
CA ARG A 126 -8.57 16.66 -10.86
C ARG A 126 -7.60 15.48 -10.77
N MET A 127 -8.10 14.25 -10.87
CA MET A 127 -7.27 13.04 -10.85
C MET A 127 -6.44 12.92 -12.13
N GLU A 128 -7.01 13.21 -13.29
CA GLU A 128 -6.35 13.22 -14.60
C GLU A 128 -5.24 14.25 -14.65
N ARG A 129 -5.52 15.50 -14.25
CA ARG A 129 -4.47 16.54 -14.12
C ARG A 129 -3.35 16.10 -13.19
N LYS A 130 -3.66 15.51 -12.04
CA LYS A 130 -2.64 15.01 -11.12
C LYS A 130 -1.75 13.95 -11.76
N VAL A 131 -2.30 13.07 -12.60
CA VAL A 131 -1.52 12.10 -13.36
C VAL A 131 -0.63 12.81 -14.38
N ALA A 132 -1.23 13.66 -15.23
CA ALA A 132 -0.52 14.35 -16.29
C ALA A 132 0.63 15.26 -15.78
N GLU A 133 0.43 15.88 -14.62
CA GLU A 133 1.37 16.83 -14.02
C GLU A 133 2.38 16.19 -13.06
N THR A 134 2.51 14.88 -13.01
CA THR A 134 3.43 14.18 -12.09
C THR A 134 4.08 12.98 -12.75
N THR A 135 5.07 12.40 -12.07
CA THR A 135 5.73 11.15 -12.52
C THR A 135 4.76 9.97 -12.65
N SER A 136 3.50 10.06 -12.17
CA SER A 136 2.47 9.06 -12.47
C SER A 136 2.18 8.95 -13.97
N GLY A 137 2.14 10.07 -14.71
CA GLY A 137 1.89 10.09 -16.16
C GLY A 137 3.07 9.61 -16.99
N THR A 138 4.29 10.00 -16.62
CA THR A 138 5.52 9.72 -17.38
C THR A 138 6.18 8.38 -17.02
N HIS A 139 6.11 7.98 -15.74
CA HIS A 139 6.81 6.79 -15.22
C HIS A 139 5.85 5.73 -14.66
N GLY A 140 4.54 6.00 -14.61
CA GLY A 140 3.57 5.11 -13.97
C GLY A 140 3.70 5.00 -12.46
N VAL A 141 4.55 5.81 -11.81
CA VAL A 141 4.79 5.79 -10.37
C VAL A 141 4.96 7.20 -9.81
N ARG A 142 4.60 7.40 -8.54
CA ARG A 142 4.84 8.64 -7.81
C ARG A 142 4.99 8.35 -6.32
N ILE A 143 6.03 8.89 -5.68
CA ILE A 143 6.18 8.83 -4.24
C ILE A 143 5.07 9.67 -3.58
N THR A 144 4.29 9.08 -2.69
CA THR A 144 3.19 9.75 -1.98
C THR A 144 3.57 10.13 -0.56
N GLY A 145 4.64 9.56 -0.05
CA GLY A 145 5.24 9.92 1.22
C GLY A 145 6.21 8.85 1.68
N TYR A 146 7.06 9.22 2.61
CA TYR A 146 7.97 8.27 3.26
C TYR A 146 8.31 8.74 4.67
N ARG A 147 8.78 7.80 5.47
CA ARG A 147 9.29 8.03 6.80
C ARG A 147 10.58 7.25 6.96
N VAL A 148 11.66 7.92 7.30
CA VAL A 148 12.99 7.34 7.45
C VAL A 148 13.58 7.68 8.82
N TRP A 149 14.29 6.73 9.40
CA TRP A 149 15.00 6.92 10.65
C TRP A 149 16.26 7.74 10.41
N ASP A 150 16.39 8.85 11.13
CA ASP A 150 17.62 9.64 11.19
C ASP A 150 18.40 9.22 12.44
N ALA A 151 19.50 8.51 12.23
CA ALA A 151 20.33 8.02 13.32
C ALA A 151 21.04 9.15 14.09
N HIS A 152 21.32 10.29 13.44
CA HIS A 152 21.96 11.45 14.09
C HIS A 152 20.95 12.18 14.98
N ALA A 153 19.77 12.47 14.45
CA ALA A 153 18.69 13.09 15.20
C ALA A 153 18.01 12.13 16.20
N ARG A 154 18.23 10.81 16.07
CA ARG A 154 17.55 9.74 16.81
C ARG A 154 16.03 9.86 16.73
N ALA A 155 15.54 10.22 15.56
CA ALA A 155 14.12 10.50 15.31
C ALA A 155 13.73 10.13 13.88
N TYR A 156 12.44 9.94 13.65
CA TYR A 156 11.94 9.76 12.29
C TYR A 156 11.75 11.10 11.58
N LYS A 157 12.31 11.20 10.36
CA LYS A 157 11.97 12.24 9.39
C LYS A 157 10.80 11.75 8.54
N ALA A 158 9.68 12.44 8.58
CA ALA A 158 8.52 12.15 7.74
C ALA A 158 8.40 13.19 6.62
N VAL A 159 8.20 12.70 5.40
CA VAL A 159 8.01 13.53 4.21
C VAL A 159 6.69 13.17 3.56
N GLY A 160 5.80 14.13 3.45
CA GLY A 160 4.47 13.94 2.86
C GLY A 160 4.46 14.06 1.34
N LYS A 161 3.27 14.28 0.79
CA LYS A 161 2.96 14.23 -0.65
C LYS A 161 3.62 15.33 -1.50
N GLY A 162 4.11 16.41 -0.89
CA GLY A 162 4.62 17.61 -1.58
C GLY A 162 5.73 17.30 -2.58
N PRO A 163 6.89 16.78 -2.16
CA PRO A 163 8.01 16.50 -3.05
C PRO A 163 7.66 15.57 -4.20
N GLY A 164 6.92 14.48 -3.95
CA GLY A 164 6.50 13.58 -5.02
C GLY A 164 5.49 14.18 -6.00
N ARG A 165 4.75 15.22 -5.58
CA ARG A 165 3.89 16.01 -6.49
C ARG A 165 4.68 17.05 -7.28
N ALA A 166 5.81 17.49 -6.77
CA ALA A 166 6.68 18.47 -7.45
C ALA A 166 7.59 17.81 -8.49
N ALA A 167 8.00 16.56 -8.27
CA ALA A 167 8.89 15.83 -9.18
C ALA A 167 8.25 15.63 -10.56
N ARG A 168 9.05 15.89 -11.62
CA ARG A 168 8.67 15.82 -13.04
C ARG A 168 9.60 14.94 -13.86
N THR A 169 10.85 14.82 -13.42
CA THR A 169 11.94 14.18 -14.16
C THR A 169 12.37 12.87 -13.51
N ASP A 170 13.03 12.01 -14.28
CA ASP A 170 13.68 10.80 -13.80
C ASP A 170 14.70 11.10 -12.70
N ALA A 171 15.50 12.16 -12.85
CA ALA A 171 16.51 12.56 -11.88
C ALA A 171 15.88 12.94 -10.53
N GLU A 172 14.79 13.71 -10.55
CA GLU A 172 14.06 14.09 -9.32
C GLU A 172 13.40 12.88 -8.65
N LEU A 173 12.79 11.97 -9.44
CA LEU A 173 12.24 10.74 -8.92
C LEU A 173 13.31 9.85 -8.27
N ARG A 174 14.47 9.70 -8.92
CA ARG A 174 15.62 8.95 -8.36
C ARG A 174 16.12 9.57 -7.05
N ALA A 175 16.26 10.88 -6.99
CA ALA A 175 16.69 11.58 -5.78
C ALA A 175 15.70 11.32 -4.61
N LEU A 176 14.41 11.37 -4.88
CA LEU A 176 13.38 11.04 -3.89
C LEU A 176 13.42 9.57 -3.47
N LEU A 177 13.68 8.64 -4.38
CA LEU A 177 13.83 7.22 -4.04
C LEU A 177 15.04 6.97 -3.16
N VAL A 178 16.19 7.60 -3.45
CA VAL A 178 17.40 7.53 -2.64
C VAL A 178 17.13 8.01 -1.21
N ASP A 179 16.42 9.13 -1.05
CA ASP A 179 16.05 9.66 0.28
C ASP A 179 15.02 8.75 0.98
N ALA A 180 13.99 8.32 0.27
CA ALA A 180 12.92 7.48 0.80
C ALA A 180 13.35 6.06 1.21
N LEU A 181 14.36 5.51 0.56
CA LEU A 181 14.98 4.21 0.89
C LEU A 181 16.16 4.36 1.86
N ASN A 182 16.41 5.57 2.33
CA ASN A 182 17.46 5.88 3.30
C ASN A 182 18.84 5.37 2.86
N VAL A 183 19.18 5.61 1.60
CA VAL A 183 20.47 5.15 1.01
C VAL A 183 21.59 6.03 1.53
N ARG A 184 22.38 5.51 2.48
CA ARG A 184 23.46 6.24 3.17
C ARG A 184 24.87 5.77 2.78
N SER A 185 24.97 4.63 2.11
CA SER A 185 26.25 4.05 1.69
C SER A 185 26.13 3.32 0.36
N PRO A 186 27.22 3.16 -0.41
CA PRO A 186 27.23 2.31 -1.61
C PRO A 186 26.87 0.84 -1.30
N ARG A 187 27.27 0.32 -0.14
CA ARG A 187 26.94 -1.04 0.28
C ARG A 187 25.43 -1.20 0.48
N ARG A 188 24.78 -0.24 1.17
CA ARG A 188 23.31 -0.24 1.33
C ARG A 188 22.61 -0.10 -0.02
N ALA A 189 23.12 0.74 -0.93
CA ALA A 189 22.56 0.87 -2.27
C ALA A 189 22.58 -0.47 -3.04
N ALA A 190 23.73 -1.18 -3.03
CA ALA A 190 23.86 -2.48 -3.66
C ALA A 190 22.89 -3.50 -3.05
N ALA A 191 22.84 -3.62 -1.73
CA ALA A 191 21.96 -4.55 -1.03
C ALA A 191 20.46 -4.26 -1.31
N ILE A 192 20.08 -2.97 -1.44
CA ILE A 192 18.74 -2.56 -1.83
C ILE A 192 18.45 -3.04 -3.26
N CYS A 193 19.33 -2.77 -4.23
CA CYS A 193 19.11 -3.17 -5.61
C CYS A 193 19.02 -4.70 -5.75
N GLU A 194 19.91 -5.44 -5.13
CA GLU A 194 19.94 -6.91 -5.21
C GLU A 194 18.70 -7.58 -4.61
N ARG A 195 18.16 -7.03 -3.55
CA ARG A 195 17.05 -7.66 -2.80
C ARG A 195 15.69 -7.09 -3.13
N LEU A 196 15.59 -5.78 -3.35
CA LEU A 196 14.33 -5.10 -3.63
C LEU A 196 13.85 -5.36 -5.06
N LEU A 197 14.76 -5.32 -6.05
CA LEU A 197 14.40 -5.47 -7.45
C LEU A 197 13.67 -6.79 -7.75
N PRO A 198 14.14 -7.98 -7.30
CA PRO A 198 13.42 -9.22 -7.52
C PRO A 198 12.03 -9.22 -6.88
N ARG A 199 11.84 -8.53 -5.76
CA ARG A 199 10.52 -8.42 -5.11
C ARG A 199 9.56 -7.54 -5.90
N VAL A 200 10.03 -6.42 -6.44
CA VAL A 200 9.24 -5.55 -7.32
C VAL A 200 8.88 -6.28 -8.62
N GLU A 201 9.82 -7.03 -9.20
CA GLU A 201 9.58 -7.85 -10.39
C GLU A 201 8.56 -8.95 -10.13
N MET A 202 8.62 -9.60 -8.97
CA MET A 202 7.60 -10.57 -8.56
C MET A 202 6.22 -9.92 -8.45
N VAL A 203 6.11 -8.76 -7.82
CA VAL A 203 4.84 -8.00 -7.73
C VAL A 203 4.32 -7.70 -9.13
N ARG A 204 5.17 -7.21 -10.04
CA ARG A 204 4.81 -6.93 -11.44
C ARG A 204 4.31 -8.18 -12.15
N ALA A 205 5.02 -9.30 -12.02
CA ALA A 205 4.65 -10.56 -12.67
C ALA A 205 3.31 -11.11 -12.14
N VAL A 206 3.05 -11.02 -10.84
CA VAL A 206 1.77 -11.42 -10.24
C VAL A 206 0.65 -10.53 -10.77
N LEU A 207 0.79 -9.19 -10.70
CA LEU A 207 -0.24 -8.27 -11.17
C LEU A 207 -0.55 -8.41 -12.65
N ALA A 208 0.45 -8.71 -13.49
CA ALA A 208 0.28 -8.87 -14.93
C ALA A 208 -0.63 -10.04 -15.32
N ARG A 209 -0.75 -11.08 -14.46
CA ARG A 209 -1.59 -12.27 -14.72
C ARG A 209 -2.86 -12.32 -13.86
N THR A 210 -3.02 -11.35 -12.98
CA THR A 210 -4.17 -11.32 -12.07
C THR A 210 -5.34 -10.59 -12.71
N PRO A 211 -6.54 -11.20 -12.80
CA PRO A 211 -7.71 -10.58 -13.38
C PRO A 211 -8.33 -9.56 -12.40
N VAL A 212 -7.64 -8.44 -12.19
CA VAL A 212 -8.10 -7.33 -11.35
C VAL A 212 -8.10 -6.01 -12.11
N VAL A 213 -9.11 -5.20 -11.90
CA VAL A 213 -9.09 -3.78 -12.24
C VAL A 213 -8.60 -3.03 -11.01
N MET A 214 -7.36 -2.56 -11.06
CA MET A 214 -6.70 -1.88 -9.94
C MET A 214 -6.41 -0.44 -10.31
N ARG A 215 -6.92 0.52 -9.52
CA ARG A 215 -6.72 1.94 -9.73
C ARG A 215 -6.31 2.62 -8.43
N GLY A 216 -5.31 3.49 -8.52
CA GLY A 216 -4.88 4.27 -7.38
C GLY A 216 -4.27 3.46 -6.22
N ALA A 217 -3.88 2.23 -6.43
CA ALA A 217 -3.14 1.43 -5.45
C ALA A 217 -1.72 1.96 -5.24
N SER A 218 -1.08 1.52 -4.17
CA SER A 218 0.30 1.87 -3.84
C SER A 218 1.16 0.63 -3.63
N LEU A 219 2.44 0.76 -3.89
CA LEU A 219 3.48 -0.15 -3.44
C LEU A 219 4.05 0.41 -2.14
N LEU A 220 3.88 -0.33 -1.05
CA LEU A 220 4.52 -0.02 0.23
C LEU A 220 5.83 -0.79 0.34
N ILE A 221 6.91 -0.06 0.53
CA ILE A 221 8.24 -0.62 0.78
C ILE A 221 8.60 -0.33 2.23
N VAL A 222 8.93 -1.38 2.96
CA VAL A 222 9.43 -1.28 4.34
C VAL A 222 10.83 -1.84 4.39
N THR A 223 11.77 -1.11 5.00
CA THR A 223 13.15 -1.54 5.15
C THR A 223 13.65 -1.32 6.58
N GLU A 224 14.55 -2.16 7.06
CA GLU A 224 15.21 -1.95 8.34
C GLU A 224 16.17 -0.76 8.23
N ALA A 225 16.03 0.20 9.14
CA ALA A 225 16.93 1.35 9.21
C ALA A 225 18.25 1.01 9.90
N GLY A 226 19.28 1.84 9.65
CA GLY A 226 20.55 1.80 10.38
C GLY A 226 21.49 0.64 10.06
N VAL A 227 21.15 -0.22 9.07
CA VAL A 227 21.96 -1.36 8.64
C VAL A 227 22.25 -1.32 7.14
N ASP A 228 23.43 -1.78 6.72
CA ASP A 228 23.78 -1.81 5.31
C ASP A 228 23.08 -2.93 4.53
N GLU A 229 22.74 -4.03 5.19
CA GLU A 229 22.01 -5.14 4.62
C GLU A 229 20.59 -5.25 5.24
N PRO A 230 19.67 -4.35 4.84
CA PRO A 230 18.37 -4.25 5.49
C PRO A 230 17.47 -5.45 5.17
N ARG A 231 16.60 -5.80 6.13
CA ARG A 231 15.41 -6.60 5.86
C ARG A 231 14.45 -5.77 5.02
N PHE A 232 13.62 -6.44 4.23
CA PHE A 232 12.62 -5.80 3.38
C PHE A 232 11.26 -6.45 3.51
N ASP A 233 10.24 -5.65 3.33
CA ASP A 233 8.93 -6.11 2.87
C ASP A 233 8.42 -5.17 1.76
N VAL A 234 7.72 -5.75 0.79
CA VAL A 234 7.11 -5.03 -0.34
C VAL A 234 5.72 -5.57 -0.54
N ARG A 235 4.72 -4.72 -0.37
CA ARG A 235 3.30 -5.07 -0.50
C ARG A 235 2.53 -4.04 -1.32
N VAL A 236 1.52 -4.52 -2.03
CA VAL A 236 0.54 -3.65 -2.67
C VAL A 236 -0.55 -3.33 -1.64
N ILE A 237 -0.90 -2.06 -1.54
CA ILE A 237 -1.88 -1.54 -0.58
C ILE A 237 -2.83 -0.54 -1.24
N ASP A 238 -3.89 -0.13 -0.53
CA ASP A 238 -4.89 0.87 -0.94
C ASP A 238 -5.76 0.42 -2.13
N PHE A 239 -6.79 -0.35 -1.83
CA PHE A 239 -7.66 -0.95 -2.85
C PHE A 239 -9.02 -0.23 -2.98
N ALA A 240 -9.10 1.05 -2.62
CA ALA A 240 -10.33 1.85 -2.67
C ALA A 240 -11.01 1.91 -4.06
N HIS A 241 -10.27 1.64 -5.14
CA HIS A 241 -10.76 1.56 -6.52
C HIS A 241 -10.28 0.27 -7.20
N THR A 242 -10.38 -0.86 -6.49
CA THR A 242 -9.92 -2.16 -6.98
C THR A 242 -11.06 -3.18 -6.89
N ARG A 243 -11.23 -3.94 -7.95
CA ARG A 243 -12.18 -5.05 -8.00
C ARG A 243 -11.62 -6.20 -8.81
N TRP A 244 -12.02 -7.40 -8.49
CA TRP A 244 -11.79 -8.54 -9.37
C TRP A 244 -12.55 -8.31 -10.69
N ALA A 245 -11.90 -8.59 -11.81
CA ALA A 245 -12.58 -8.58 -13.10
C ALA A 245 -13.58 -9.75 -13.11
N SER A 246 -14.80 -9.49 -13.54
CA SER A 246 -15.73 -10.56 -13.88
C SER A 246 -15.11 -11.36 -15.02
N ALA A 247 -15.33 -12.68 -15.07
CA ALA A 247 -15.01 -13.45 -16.26
C ALA A 247 -15.68 -12.75 -17.46
N PRO A 248 -15.03 -12.66 -18.63
CA PRO A 248 -15.73 -12.22 -19.82
C PRO A 248 -16.91 -13.16 -20.06
N GLU A 249 -18.12 -12.57 -20.18
CA GLU A 249 -19.31 -13.31 -20.61
C GLU A 249 -19.12 -13.92 -22.01
#